data_b305a18571549c783eb8ec54f3f73cdd
#
_entry.id   b305a18571549c783eb8ec54f3f73cdd
#
_cell.length_a   1.000
_cell.length_b   1.000
_cell.length_c   1.000
_cell.angle_alpha   90.00
_cell.angle_beta   90.00
_cell.angle_gamma   90.00
#
_symmetry.space_group_name_H-M   'P 1'
#
loop_
_entity.id
_entity.type
_entity.pdbx_description
1 polymer ?
#
loop_
_entity_poly.entity_id
_entity_poly.type
_entity_poly.pdbx_seq_one_letter_code
_entity_poly.pdbx_strand_id
1 'polypeptide(L)'
;MDSMRDRFADTVHQLMDADPRVALVIAEISRDRLQGAITAHPDRVVNVGIREQLLVSAGAGLALSGLRPVLHTFASFLVERPFEQVKLDFGHQGVGGVLVSSGASYDMPSGGYTHMSPGDVALLDTLPGWTVHVPGHSDEAEALVRAAVAAGDDKVYVRLSERTNAEGHALDGTRFRQVREGRSGAAVVAVGPVLDTVLAATEGLDVTVLYATTVRPFDAAGLRRAAIDPDRGTAQVVLVEPYLAGTSVRAADEALSVVPHRLLGLGVGKEELRRYGRAEEHDAAHGLDAASLRRDISAFLAS
;
A
#
# COMPACT_ATOMS: atom_id res chain seq x y z
N MET A 1 12.78 15.79 -5.93
CA MET A 1 12.40 14.83 -4.86
C MET A 1 12.57 13.45 -5.47
N ASP A 2 13.28 12.55 -4.80
CA ASP A 2 13.48 11.19 -5.32
C ASP A 2 12.13 10.46 -5.33
N SER A 3 11.87 9.68 -6.39
CA SER A 3 10.69 8.83 -6.42
C SER A 3 10.78 7.73 -5.35
N MET A 4 9.63 7.19 -4.90
CA MET A 4 9.65 6.04 -3.98
C MET A 4 10.44 4.86 -4.56
N ARG A 5 10.43 4.72 -5.89
CA ARG A 5 11.15 3.65 -6.60
C ARG A 5 12.66 3.86 -6.60
N ASP A 6 13.14 5.10 -6.76
CA ASP A 6 14.58 5.41 -6.65
C ASP A 6 15.04 5.21 -5.20
N ARG A 7 14.27 5.72 -4.23
CA ARG A 7 14.54 5.53 -2.81
C ARG A 7 14.57 4.05 -2.41
N PHE A 8 13.68 3.24 -2.96
CA PHE A 8 13.70 1.79 -2.76
C PHE A 8 15.00 1.16 -3.28
N ALA A 9 15.46 1.54 -4.48
CA ALA A 9 16.68 0.99 -5.05
C ALA A 9 17.90 1.28 -4.19
N ASP A 10 18.04 2.51 -3.68
CA ASP A 10 19.11 2.89 -2.77
C ASP A 10 19.00 2.15 -1.43
N THR A 11 17.79 2.02 -0.90
CA THR A 11 17.53 1.36 0.38
C THR A 11 17.89 -0.13 0.33
N VAL A 12 17.47 -0.85 -0.71
CA VAL A 12 17.76 -2.28 -0.82
C VAL A 12 19.26 -2.53 -1.02
N HIS A 13 19.97 -1.67 -1.76
CA HIS A 13 21.42 -1.75 -1.88
C HIS A 13 22.11 -1.63 -0.52
N GLN A 14 21.77 -0.60 0.27
CA GLN A 14 22.30 -0.41 1.63
C GLN A 14 21.96 -1.58 2.57
N LEU A 15 20.77 -2.15 2.45
CA LEU A 15 20.37 -3.32 3.24
C LEU A 15 21.19 -4.57 2.87
N MET A 16 21.49 -4.74 1.58
CA MET A 16 22.35 -5.83 1.11
C MET A 16 23.81 -5.66 1.57
N ASP A 17 24.31 -4.42 1.68
CA ASP A 17 25.62 -4.13 2.26
C ASP A 17 25.68 -4.50 3.74
N ALA A 18 24.59 -4.24 4.47
CA ALA A 18 24.53 -4.40 5.92
C ALA A 18 24.20 -5.84 6.37
N ASP A 19 23.41 -6.59 5.62
CA ASP A 19 22.97 -7.94 5.98
C ASP A 19 23.21 -8.94 4.82
N PRO A 20 24.12 -9.91 5.00
CA PRO A 20 24.43 -10.92 3.98
C PRO A 20 23.25 -11.87 3.68
N ARG A 21 22.21 -11.89 4.50
CA ARG A 21 21.00 -12.70 4.25
C ARG A 21 20.06 -12.03 3.24
N VAL A 22 20.17 -10.72 3.03
CA VAL A 22 19.29 -10.00 2.09
C VAL A 22 19.66 -10.38 0.66
N ALA A 23 18.70 -10.90 -0.07
CA ALA A 23 18.81 -11.21 -1.50
C ALA A 23 17.73 -10.49 -2.30
N LEU A 24 18.04 -10.07 -3.52
CA LEU A 24 17.14 -9.34 -4.40
C LEU A 24 16.76 -10.21 -5.60
N VAL A 25 15.45 -10.36 -5.85
CA VAL A 25 14.93 -11.05 -7.03
C VAL A 25 14.12 -10.06 -7.86
N ILE A 26 14.45 -9.89 -9.13
CA ILE A 26 13.80 -8.95 -10.06
C ILE A 26 13.32 -9.64 -11.34
N ALA A 27 12.32 -9.03 -11.99
CA ALA A 27 11.83 -9.41 -13.30
C ALA A 27 11.98 -8.23 -14.28
N GLU A 28 13.22 -7.95 -14.67
CA GLU A 28 13.70 -6.90 -15.59
C GLU A 28 13.49 -5.45 -15.12
N ILE A 29 12.34 -5.09 -14.58
CA ILE A 29 12.06 -3.70 -14.25
C ILE A 29 13.02 -3.14 -13.18
N SER A 30 13.26 -1.83 -13.20
CA SER A 30 14.18 -1.10 -12.31
C SER A 30 15.65 -1.54 -12.38
N ARG A 31 16.04 -2.36 -13.36
CA ARG A 31 17.41 -2.84 -13.49
C ARG A 31 18.43 -1.71 -13.56
N ASP A 32 18.07 -0.63 -14.24
CA ASP A 32 18.87 0.60 -14.34
C ASP A 32 19.11 1.25 -12.96
N ARG A 33 18.09 1.33 -12.13
CA ARG A 33 18.15 1.88 -10.78
C ARG A 33 18.88 0.96 -9.79
N LEU A 34 18.73 -0.34 -9.98
CA LEU A 34 19.32 -1.38 -9.13
C LEU A 34 20.75 -1.75 -9.52
N GLN A 35 21.35 -1.07 -10.50
CA GLN A 35 22.68 -1.40 -11.02
C GLN A 35 23.76 -1.39 -9.92
N GLY A 36 23.66 -0.52 -8.92
CA GLY A 36 24.56 -0.50 -7.76
C GLY A 36 24.54 -1.84 -6.99
N ALA A 37 23.36 -2.30 -6.59
CA ALA A 37 23.17 -3.57 -5.90
C ALA A 37 23.59 -4.78 -6.77
N ILE A 38 23.25 -4.77 -8.06
CA ILE A 38 23.62 -5.82 -9.02
C ILE A 38 25.15 -5.95 -9.12
N THR A 39 25.85 -4.82 -9.17
CA THR A 39 27.31 -4.82 -9.32
C THR A 39 28.04 -5.20 -8.02
N ALA A 40 27.52 -4.72 -6.87
CA ALA A 40 28.15 -4.99 -5.57
C ALA A 40 27.88 -6.41 -5.06
N HIS A 41 26.72 -6.99 -5.37
CA HIS A 41 26.26 -8.28 -4.85
C HIS A 41 25.76 -9.23 -5.96
N PRO A 42 26.57 -9.57 -6.97
CA PRO A 42 26.14 -10.37 -8.12
C PRO A 42 25.69 -11.77 -7.75
N ASP A 43 26.13 -12.29 -6.62
CA ASP A 43 25.78 -13.62 -6.07
C ASP A 43 24.44 -13.63 -5.32
N ARG A 44 23.89 -12.47 -4.98
CA ARG A 44 22.63 -12.31 -4.24
C ARG A 44 21.56 -11.54 -4.99
N VAL A 45 21.82 -11.14 -6.24
CA VAL A 45 20.83 -10.54 -7.13
C VAL A 45 20.50 -11.51 -8.25
N VAL A 46 19.23 -11.90 -8.32
CA VAL A 46 18.71 -12.82 -9.33
C VAL A 46 17.73 -12.09 -10.23
N ASN A 47 18.06 -11.95 -11.51
CA ASN A 47 17.12 -11.47 -12.53
C ASN A 47 16.55 -12.67 -13.30
N VAL A 48 15.26 -12.94 -13.10
CA VAL A 48 14.59 -14.08 -13.74
C VAL A 48 14.03 -13.77 -15.13
N GLY A 49 14.21 -12.52 -15.60
CA GLY A 49 13.52 -12.03 -16.79
C GLY A 49 12.02 -11.82 -16.52
N ILE A 50 11.23 -11.63 -17.57
CA ILE A 50 9.78 -11.39 -17.46
C ILE A 50 9.06 -12.73 -17.18
N ARG A 51 9.25 -13.25 -15.95
CA ARG A 51 8.70 -14.53 -15.47
C ARG A 51 8.33 -14.43 -14.00
N GLU A 52 7.24 -13.77 -13.70
CA GLU A 52 6.90 -13.39 -12.33
C GLU A 52 6.50 -14.58 -11.45
N GLN A 53 5.98 -15.67 -12.03
CA GLN A 53 5.77 -16.92 -11.29
C GLN A 53 7.13 -17.48 -10.81
N LEU A 54 8.15 -17.46 -11.67
CA LEU A 54 9.50 -17.87 -11.29
C LEU A 54 10.12 -16.91 -10.28
N LEU A 55 9.86 -15.60 -10.40
CA LEU A 55 10.31 -14.59 -9.42
C LEU A 55 9.83 -14.94 -8.01
N VAL A 56 8.54 -15.26 -7.87
CA VAL A 56 7.95 -15.61 -6.56
C VAL A 56 8.50 -16.95 -6.07
N SER A 57 8.52 -17.98 -6.92
CA SER A 57 9.04 -19.32 -6.54
C SER A 57 10.53 -19.28 -6.18
N ALA A 58 11.36 -18.53 -6.92
CA ALA A 58 12.77 -18.35 -6.61
C ALA A 58 12.97 -17.62 -5.28
N GLY A 59 12.18 -16.55 -5.02
CA GLY A 59 12.21 -15.85 -3.74
C GLY A 59 11.89 -16.76 -2.56
N ALA A 60 10.82 -17.56 -2.66
CA ALA A 60 10.47 -18.51 -1.61
C ALA A 60 11.55 -19.59 -1.42
N GLY A 61 12.18 -20.07 -2.50
CA GLY A 61 13.33 -20.98 -2.44
C GLY A 61 14.54 -20.40 -1.71
N LEU A 62 14.83 -19.11 -1.93
CA LEU A 62 15.86 -18.38 -1.18
C LEU A 62 15.49 -18.26 0.31
N ALA A 63 14.23 -18.01 0.64
CA ALA A 63 13.75 -17.98 2.02
C ALA A 63 13.91 -19.34 2.72
N LEU A 64 13.57 -20.45 2.04
CA LEU A 64 13.81 -21.81 2.55
C LEU A 64 15.30 -22.11 2.79
N SER A 65 16.19 -21.40 2.07
CA SER A 65 17.64 -21.51 2.26
C SER A 65 18.19 -20.58 3.35
N GLY A 66 17.32 -19.89 4.10
CA GLY A 66 17.69 -19.00 5.22
C GLY A 66 18.01 -17.55 4.82
N LEU A 67 17.76 -17.18 3.57
CA LEU A 67 17.91 -15.78 3.13
C LEU A 67 16.64 -14.96 3.40
N ARG A 68 16.78 -13.64 3.39
CA ARG A 68 15.66 -12.69 3.43
C ARG A 68 15.45 -12.13 2.02
N PRO A 69 14.58 -12.71 1.20
CA PRO A 69 14.40 -12.27 -0.17
C PRO A 69 13.56 -10.99 -0.24
N VAL A 70 13.99 -10.05 -1.09
CA VAL A 70 13.24 -8.87 -1.54
C VAL A 70 12.91 -9.09 -3.02
N LEU A 71 11.62 -9.14 -3.36
CA LEU A 71 11.13 -9.37 -4.71
C LEU A 71 10.58 -8.08 -5.29
N HIS A 72 10.95 -7.73 -6.53
CA HIS A 72 10.52 -6.46 -7.11
C HIS A 72 10.09 -6.59 -8.57
N THR A 73 8.86 -6.15 -8.84
CA THR A 73 8.30 -5.90 -10.18
C THR A 73 7.09 -4.96 -10.07
N PHE A 74 6.32 -4.76 -11.16
CA PHE A 74 5.07 -3.99 -11.12
C PHE A 74 3.98 -4.69 -10.31
N ALA A 75 3.06 -3.92 -9.70
CA ALA A 75 2.01 -4.44 -8.81
C ALA A 75 1.16 -5.54 -9.47
N SER A 76 0.68 -5.31 -10.71
CA SER A 76 -0.08 -6.30 -11.48
C SER A 76 0.70 -7.61 -11.71
N PHE A 77 2.01 -7.49 -11.85
CA PHE A 77 2.88 -8.64 -12.14
C PHE A 77 3.46 -9.30 -10.89
N LEU A 78 3.45 -8.61 -9.75
CA LEU A 78 3.91 -9.16 -8.48
C LEU A 78 2.82 -9.87 -7.70
N VAL A 79 1.57 -9.39 -7.80
CA VAL A 79 0.44 -9.91 -7.02
C VAL A 79 -0.55 -10.68 -7.89
N GLU A 80 -1.07 -10.08 -8.96
CA GLU A 80 -2.16 -10.72 -9.74
C GLU A 80 -1.65 -11.88 -10.58
N ARG A 81 -0.56 -11.69 -11.35
CA ARG A 81 -0.03 -12.70 -12.28
C ARG A 81 0.48 -13.97 -11.56
N PRO A 82 1.27 -13.89 -10.47
CA PRO A 82 1.78 -15.03 -9.73
C PRO A 82 0.99 -15.30 -8.44
N PHE A 83 -0.29 -14.95 -8.35
CA PHE A 83 -1.07 -15.03 -7.11
C PHE A 83 -1.06 -16.44 -6.50
N GLU A 84 -1.11 -17.48 -7.33
CA GLU A 84 -1.02 -18.85 -6.85
C GLU A 84 0.34 -19.13 -6.18
N GLN A 85 1.45 -18.66 -6.77
CA GLN A 85 2.78 -18.81 -6.19
C GLN A 85 2.91 -18.03 -4.87
N VAL A 86 2.35 -16.81 -4.80
CA VAL A 86 2.31 -16.04 -3.53
C VAL A 86 1.58 -16.84 -2.45
N LYS A 87 0.45 -17.45 -2.79
CA LYS A 87 -0.35 -18.28 -1.88
C LYS A 87 0.39 -19.56 -1.46
N LEU A 88 1.00 -20.26 -2.41
CA LEU A 88 1.59 -21.58 -2.16
C LEU A 88 3.04 -21.47 -1.68
N ASP A 89 3.88 -20.72 -2.39
CA ASP A 89 5.32 -20.74 -2.14
C ASP A 89 5.70 -19.93 -0.90
N PHE A 90 4.99 -18.84 -0.60
CA PHE A 90 5.15 -18.11 0.68
C PHE A 90 4.14 -18.56 1.73
N GLY A 91 2.86 -18.66 1.37
CA GLY A 91 1.78 -18.92 2.31
C GLY A 91 1.80 -20.35 2.83
N HIS A 92 1.66 -21.34 1.96
CA HIS A 92 1.60 -22.76 2.35
C HIS A 92 2.92 -23.29 2.87
N GLN A 93 4.06 -22.88 2.28
CA GLN A 93 5.39 -23.24 2.76
C GLN A 93 5.75 -22.59 4.11
N GLY A 94 5.06 -21.54 4.52
CA GLY A 94 5.27 -20.85 5.79
C GLY A 94 6.58 -20.09 5.87
N VAL A 95 7.09 -19.57 4.74
CA VAL A 95 8.31 -18.76 4.70
C VAL A 95 8.01 -17.28 4.55
N GLY A 96 8.92 -16.43 5.02
CA GLY A 96 8.83 -14.98 4.93
C GLY A 96 9.54 -14.40 3.71
N GLY A 97 9.18 -13.16 3.38
CA GLY A 97 9.82 -12.40 2.31
C GLY A 97 9.20 -11.02 2.18
N VAL A 98 9.85 -10.15 1.43
CA VAL A 98 9.39 -8.77 1.18
C VAL A 98 9.06 -8.62 -0.31
N LEU A 99 7.80 -8.43 -0.61
CA LEU A 99 7.32 -8.11 -1.95
C LEU A 99 7.24 -6.59 -2.07
N VAL A 100 7.98 -5.98 -2.99
CA VAL A 100 7.98 -4.53 -3.21
C VAL A 100 7.51 -4.26 -4.63
N SER A 101 6.31 -3.71 -4.77
CA SER A 101 5.77 -3.35 -6.09
C SER A 101 6.04 -1.89 -6.44
N SER A 102 6.01 -1.59 -7.74
CA SER A 102 5.86 -0.24 -8.27
C SER A 102 4.70 -0.19 -9.28
N GLY A 103 4.29 1.01 -9.69
CA GLY A 103 3.19 1.16 -10.63
C GLY A 103 1.85 0.73 -10.05
N ALA A 104 1.54 1.26 -8.87
CA ALA A 104 0.33 0.94 -8.13
C ALA A 104 -0.94 1.48 -8.82
N SER A 105 -2.05 0.78 -8.71
CA SER A 105 -3.35 1.15 -9.29
C SER A 105 -3.26 1.51 -10.78
N TYR A 106 -3.36 2.77 -11.13
CA TYR A 106 -3.21 3.32 -12.48
C TYR A 106 -2.07 4.35 -12.57
N ASP A 107 -1.01 4.18 -11.79
CA ASP A 107 0.17 5.05 -11.84
C ASP A 107 0.81 5.10 -13.24
N MET A 108 0.66 4.05 -14.02
CA MET A 108 1.18 3.92 -15.39
C MET A 108 0.05 3.79 -16.41
N PRO A 109 -0.82 4.79 -16.59
CA PRO A 109 -1.99 4.67 -17.46
C PRO A 109 -1.60 4.49 -18.94
N SER A 110 -0.41 4.96 -19.37
CA SER A 110 0.15 4.73 -20.70
C SER A 110 0.42 3.26 -21.01
N GLY A 111 0.64 2.41 -19.99
CA GLY A 111 0.75 0.97 -20.13
C GLY A 111 -0.59 0.26 -20.34
N GLY A 112 -1.70 0.97 -20.12
CA GLY A 112 -3.05 0.43 -20.22
C GLY A 112 -3.41 -0.53 -19.07
N TYR A 113 -4.56 -1.16 -19.20
CA TYR A 113 -5.15 -2.01 -18.15
C TYR A 113 -4.26 -3.17 -17.69
N THR A 114 -3.40 -3.68 -18.58
CA THR A 114 -2.44 -4.74 -18.25
C THR A 114 -1.40 -4.35 -17.19
N HIS A 115 -1.17 -3.05 -17.02
CA HIS A 115 -0.24 -2.49 -16.03
C HIS A 115 -0.96 -1.85 -14.84
N MET A 116 -2.28 -1.90 -14.81
CA MET A 116 -3.09 -1.39 -13.70
C MET A 116 -3.38 -2.52 -12.71
N SER A 117 -3.27 -2.23 -11.42
CA SER A 117 -3.51 -3.19 -10.35
C SER A 117 -4.23 -2.53 -9.17
N PRO A 118 -5.49 -2.16 -9.32
CA PRO A 118 -6.26 -1.65 -8.19
C PRO A 118 -6.68 -2.74 -7.20
N GLY A 119 -6.63 -4.00 -7.59
CA GLY A 119 -7.09 -5.16 -6.79
C GLY A 119 -6.01 -5.81 -5.93
N ASP A 120 -4.76 -5.38 -5.99
CA ASP A 120 -3.61 -6.05 -5.38
C ASP A 120 -3.74 -6.22 -3.85
N VAL A 121 -4.14 -5.16 -3.13
CA VAL A 121 -4.36 -5.22 -1.68
C VAL A 121 -5.52 -6.16 -1.33
N ALA A 122 -6.62 -6.09 -2.09
CA ALA A 122 -7.78 -6.94 -1.86
C ALA A 122 -7.46 -8.44 -2.09
N LEU A 123 -6.64 -8.75 -3.08
CA LEU A 123 -6.16 -10.11 -3.33
C LEU A 123 -5.30 -10.63 -2.18
N LEU A 124 -4.32 -9.84 -1.73
CA LEU A 124 -3.46 -10.21 -0.60
C LEU A 124 -4.24 -10.35 0.70
N ASP A 125 -5.29 -9.56 0.90
CA ASP A 125 -6.17 -9.63 2.07
C ASP A 125 -6.94 -10.97 2.17
N THR A 126 -7.00 -11.74 1.10
CA THR A 126 -7.53 -13.11 1.11
C THR A 126 -6.55 -14.14 1.68
N LEU A 127 -5.28 -13.77 1.84
CA LEU A 127 -4.22 -14.65 2.33
C LEU A 127 -3.85 -14.32 3.77
N PRO A 128 -3.67 -15.30 4.66
CA PRO A 128 -3.38 -15.06 6.06
C PRO A 128 -1.92 -14.60 6.30
N GLY A 129 -1.74 -13.70 7.28
CA GLY A 129 -0.46 -13.33 7.83
C GLY A 129 0.39 -12.43 6.93
N TRP A 130 -0.21 -11.64 6.05
CA TRP A 130 0.48 -10.61 5.29
C TRP A 130 0.40 -9.26 6.00
N THR A 131 1.55 -8.61 6.12
CA THR A 131 1.61 -7.18 6.45
C THR A 131 1.60 -6.40 5.13
N VAL A 132 0.75 -5.38 5.04
CA VAL A 132 0.61 -4.56 3.83
C VAL A 132 0.89 -3.10 4.15
N HIS A 133 1.94 -2.57 3.55
CA HIS A 133 2.35 -1.17 3.66
C HIS A 133 2.04 -0.42 2.37
N VAL A 134 1.52 0.79 2.52
CA VAL A 134 1.19 1.72 1.43
C VAL A 134 1.78 3.10 1.77
N PRO A 135 3.08 3.31 1.55
CA PRO A 135 3.70 4.62 1.80
C PRO A 135 3.12 5.70 0.90
N GLY A 136 3.04 6.91 1.38
CA GLY A 136 2.67 8.09 0.61
C GLY A 136 3.85 9.02 0.28
N HIS A 137 5.06 8.72 0.75
CA HIS A 137 6.26 9.54 0.53
C HIS A 137 7.52 8.65 0.43
N SER A 138 8.57 9.14 -0.22
CA SER A 138 9.82 8.38 -0.40
C SER A 138 10.52 8.05 0.92
N ASP A 139 10.49 8.93 1.91
CA ASP A 139 11.08 8.68 3.23
C ASP A 139 10.31 7.60 4.00
N GLU A 140 8.99 7.54 3.83
CA GLU A 140 8.15 6.48 4.40
C GLU A 140 8.42 5.15 3.71
N ALA A 141 8.61 5.16 2.37
CA ALA A 141 8.96 3.97 1.62
C ALA A 141 10.29 3.37 2.10
N GLU A 142 11.32 4.21 2.33
CA GLU A 142 12.58 3.77 2.92
C GLU A 142 12.37 3.12 4.29
N ALA A 143 11.69 3.83 5.19
CA ALA A 143 11.48 3.35 6.55
C ALA A 143 10.69 2.03 6.60
N LEU A 144 9.66 1.89 5.75
CA LEU A 144 8.84 0.68 5.66
C LEU A 144 9.59 -0.50 5.03
N VAL A 145 10.42 -0.25 4.00
CA VAL A 145 11.27 -1.30 3.41
C VAL A 145 12.31 -1.80 4.43
N ARG A 146 12.94 -0.89 5.18
CA ARG A 146 13.87 -1.28 6.25
C ARG A 146 13.17 -2.09 7.34
N ALA A 147 11.99 -1.65 7.79
CA ALA A 147 11.18 -2.38 8.76
C ALA A 147 10.76 -3.76 8.22
N ALA A 148 10.34 -3.84 6.96
CA ALA A 148 9.94 -5.08 6.32
C ALA A 148 11.09 -6.10 6.24
N VAL A 149 12.30 -5.65 5.90
CA VAL A 149 13.47 -6.55 5.88
C VAL A 149 13.84 -7.00 7.30
N ALA A 150 13.75 -6.11 8.28
CA ALA A 150 14.05 -6.42 9.68
C ALA A 150 12.99 -7.32 10.36
N ALA A 151 11.81 -7.49 9.77
CA ALA A 151 10.71 -8.29 10.33
C ALA A 151 10.93 -9.82 10.27
N GLY A 152 12.15 -10.28 9.99
CA GLY A 152 12.50 -11.71 10.03
C GLY A 152 11.71 -12.54 9.02
N ASP A 153 10.96 -13.52 9.50
CA ASP A 153 10.20 -14.46 8.67
C ASP A 153 8.78 -13.98 8.32
N ASP A 154 8.47 -12.71 8.58
CA ASP A 154 7.18 -12.15 8.21
C ASP A 154 7.04 -12.00 6.69
N LYS A 155 5.81 -12.18 6.22
CA LYS A 155 5.40 -11.90 4.83
C LYS A 155 4.96 -10.45 4.74
N VAL A 156 5.68 -9.65 3.97
CA VAL A 156 5.43 -8.21 3.88
C VAL A 156 5.26 -7.78 2.42
N TYR A 157 4.24 -7.00 2.15
CA TYR A 157 4.04 -6.31 0.88
C TYR A 157 4.19 -4.80 1.08
N VAL A 158 5.07 -4.18 0.30
CA VAL A 158 5.27 -2.72 0.25
C VAL A 158 4.83 -2.23 -1.12
N ARG A 159 3.77 -1.43 -1.16
CA ARG A 159 3.11 -0.95 -2.35
C ARG A 159 3.57 0.46 -2.70
N LEU A 160 4.59 0.58 -3.55
CA LEU A 160 5.10 1.87 -3.99
C LEU A 160 4.21 2.48 -5.09
N SER A 161 4.06 3.81 -5.05
CA SER A 161 3.33 4.59 -6.03
C SER A 161 4.24 5.62 -6.70
N GLU A 162 3.90 6.02 -7.93
CA GLU A 162 4.51 7.18 -8.59
C GLU A 162 3.97 8.50 -7.99
N ARG A 163 2.82 8.43 -7.31
CA ARG A 163 2.22 9.57 -6.60
C ARG A 163 2.84 9.71 -5.23
N THR A 164 3.03 10.95 -4.78
CA THR A 164 3.63 11.24 -3.49
C THR A 164 2.92 12.42 -2.82
N ASN A 165 2.80 12.39 -1.51
CA ASN A 165 2.42 13.53 -0.70
C ASN A 165 3.57 14.55 -0.68
N ALA A 166 3.28 15.80 -0.37
CA ALA A 166 4.27 16.88 -0.30
C ALA A 166 5.31 16.65 0.81
N GLU A 167 4.87 16.01 1.90
CA GLU A 167 5.72 15.74 3.07
C GLU A 167 5.57 14.28 3.52
N GLY A 168 6.68 13.70 4.00
CA GLY A 168 6.70 12.41 4.67
C GLY A 168 6.36 12.55 6.16
N HIS A 169 5.66 11.57 6.70
CA HIS A 169 5.30 11.53 8.10
C HIS A 169 6.09 10.46 8.86
N ALA A 170 6.44 10.77 10.12
CA ALA A 170 7.06 9.77 10.98
C ALA A 170 6.09 8.60 11.24
N LEU A 171 6.58 7.38 11.12
CA LEU A 171 5.82 6.15 11.32
C LEU A 171 5.70 5.84 12.82
N ASP A 172 4.55 5.30 13.23
CA ASP A 172 4.32 4.75 14.57
C ASP A 172 3.95 3.25 14.47
N GLY A 173 4.92 2.46 14.06
CA GLY A 173 4.70 1.05 13.78
C GLY A 173 3.61 0.86 12.71
N THR A 174 2.56 0.12 13.05
CA THR A 174 1.40 -0.13 12.17
C THR A 174 0.20 0.76 12.48
N ARG A 175 0.35 1.76 13.36
CA ARG A 175 -0.74 2.61 13.81
C ARG A 175 -1.09 3.68 12.80
N PHE A 176 -2.35 4.05 12.78
CA PHE A 176 -2.82 5.24 12.06
C PHE A 176 -2.33 6.50 12.78
N ARG A 177 -1.80 7.42 11.99
CA ARG A 177 -1.38 8.73 12.49
C ARG A 177 -2.53 9.72 12.41
N GLN A 178 -2.90 10.35 13.50
CA GLN A 178 -3.84 11.48 13.46
C GLN A 178 -3.10 12.71 12.95
N VAL A 179 -3.50 13.21 11.79
CA VAL A 179 -2.90 14.39 11.14
C VAL A 179 -3.76 15.66 11.30
N ARG A 180 -5.05 15.48 11.59
CA ARG A 180 -5.96 16.58 11.96
C ARG A 180 -7.01 16.07 12.95
N GLU A 181 -7.30 16.88 13.95
CA GLU A 181 -8.33 16.60 14.95
C GLU A 181 -9.65 17.28 14.56
N GLY A 182 -10.74 16.53 14.63
CA GLY A 182 -12.13 17.00 14.56
C GLY A 182 -12.87 16.67 15.85
N ARG A 183 -14.05 17.28 16.05
CA ARG A 183 -14.87 17.10 17.26
C ARG A 183 -16.22 16.46 16.99
N SER A 184 -16.57 16.22 15.74
CA SER A 184 -17.90 15.71 15.33
C SER A 184 -18.09 14.20 15.57
N GLY A 185 -17.07 13.45 15.98
CA GLY A 185 -17.11 11.99 16.00
C GLY A 185 -17.09 11.35 14.61
N ALA A 186 -16.67 12.10 13.60
CA ALA A 186 -16.47 11.59 12.25
C ALA A 186 -14.98 11.48 11.94
N ALA A 187 -14.56 10.38 11.34
CA ALA A 187 -13.17 10.15 10.92
C ALA A 187 -13.05 9.88 9.42
N VAL A 188 -12.02 10.44 8.82
CA VAL A 188 -11.62 10.14 7.43
C VAL A 188 -10.24 9.50 7.47
N VAL A 189 -10.12 8.26 7.01
CA VAL A 189 -8.86 7.53 6.92
C VAL A 189 -8.31 7.71 5.51
N ALA A 190 -7.18 8.39 5.38
CA ALA A 190 -6.45 8.59 4.13
C ALA A 190 -5.30 7.56 4.06
N VAL A 191 -5.26 6.77 3.00
CA VAL A 191 -4.26 5.71 2.83
C VAL A 191 -3.15 6.14 1.87
N GLY A 192 -1.90 6.17 2.36
CA GLY A 192 -0.73 6.39 1.50
C GLY A 192 -0.79 7.69 0.69
N PRO A 193 -0.61 7.66 -0.64
CA PRO A 193 -0.43 8.85 -1.48
C PRO A 193 -1.68 9.71 -1.68
N VAL A 194 -2.81 9.39 -1.04
CA VAL A 194 -4.04 10.20 -1.15
C VAL A 194 -4.21 11.20 0.00
N LEU A 195 -3.26 11.27 0.95
CA LEU A 195 -3.39 12.14 2.13
C LEU A 195 -3.59 13.60 1.77
N ASP A 196 -2.75 14.18 0.91
CA ASP A 196 -2.86 15.59 0.53
C ASP A 196 -4.19 15.90 -0.15
N THR A 197 -4.67 14.99 -1.00
CA THR A 197 -5.98 15.12 -1.65
C THR A 197 -7.12 15.08 -0.62
N VAL A 198 -7.04 14.22 0.38
CA VAL A 198 -8.02 14.14 1.47
C VAL A 198 -7.97 15.39 2.35
N LEU A 199 -6.79 15.89 2.68
CA LEU A 199 -6.64 17.13 3.46
C LEU A 199 -7.28 18.32 2.74
N ALA A 200 -7.06 18.45 1.44
CA ALA A 200 -7.71 19.48 0.61
C ALA A 200 -9.24 19.28 0.52
N ALA A 201 -9.69 18.04 0.32
CA ALA A 201 -11.12 17.71 0.23
C ALA A 201 -11.88 17.98 1.54
N THR A 202 -11.23 17.83 2.67
CA THR A 202 -11.82 17.96 4.00
C THR A 202 -11.52 19.30 4.67
N GLU A 203 -10.95 20.26 3.94
CA GLU A 203 -10.70 21.61 4.46
C GLU A 203 -12.01 22.27 4.94
N GLY A 204 -12.02 22.77 6.20
CA GLY A 204 -13.19 23.39 6.83
C GLY A 204 -14.29 22.41 7.27
N LEU A 205 -14.15 21.09 7.09
CA LEU A 205 -15.03 20.08 7.67
C LEU A 205 -14.56 19.73 9.07
N ASP A 206 -15.51 19.55 10.00
CA ASP A 206 -15.22 19.11 11.37
C ASP A 206 -15.08 17.58 11.40
N VAL A 207 -13.94 17.08 10.91
CA VAL A 207 -13.63 15.65 10.87
C VAL A 207 -12.20 15.39 11.35
N THR A 208 -12.01 14.29 12.04
CA THR A 208 -10.67 13.77 12.34
C THR A 208 -10.09 13.12 11.09
N VAL A 209 -8.86 13.51 10.68
CA VAL A 209 -8.18 12.86 9.58
C VAL A 209 -7.08 11.96 10.13
N LEU A 210 -7.20 10.68 9.82
CA LEU A 210 -6.21 9.64 10.09
C LEU A 210 -5.42 9.34 8.83
N TYR A 211 -4.12 9.18 8.98
CA TYR A 211 -3.22 8.75 7.91
C TYR A 211 -2.76 7.31 8.13
N ALA A 212 -2.91 6.47 7.14
CA ALA A 212 -2.55 5.07 7.17
C ALA A 212 -1.46 4.75 6.15
N THR A 213 -0.27 4.38 6.61
CA THR A 213 0.82 3.82 5.77
C THR A 213 0.91 2.30 5.91
N THR A 214 0.25 1.72 6.91
CA THR A 214 0.04 0.28 7.08
C THR A 214 -1.45 0.01 7.10
N VAL A 215 -1.92 -0.85 6.22
CA VAL A 215 -3.34 -1.18 6.07
C VAL A 215 -3.66 -2.60 6.52
N ARG A 216 -2.63 -3.46 6.63
CA ARG A 216 -2.69 -4.76 7.30
C ARG A 216 -1.42 -4.96 8.14
N PRO A 217 -1.56 -5.27 9.44
CA PRO A 217 -2.83 -5.32 10.18
C PRO A 217 -3.53 -3.96 10.22
N PHE A 218 -4.86 -3.99 10.30
CA PHE A 218 -5.68 -2.77 10.39
C PHE A 218 -5.66 -2.22 11.83
N ASP A 219 -5.42 -0.92 12.00
CA ASP A 219 -5.41 -0.29 13.33
C ASP A 219 -6.83 -0.04 13.87
N ALA A 220 -7.50 -1.11 14.28
CA ALA A 220 -8.83 -1.07 14.88
C ALA A 220 -8.89 -0.18 16.13
N ALA A 221 -7.84 -0.15 16.93
CA ALA A 221 -7.79 0.65 18.15
C ALA A 221 -7.66 2.16 17.82
N GLY A 222 -6.83 2.51 16.87
CA GLY A 222 -6.69 3.88 16.39
C GLY A 222 -7.98 4.41 15.77
N LEU A 223 -8.65 3.59 14.94
CA LEU A 223 -9.94 3.95 14.38
C LEU A 223 -10.99 4.22 15.46
N ARG A 224 -11.14 3.31 16.42
CA ARG A 224 -12.12 3.48 17.53
C ARG A 224 -11.89 4.77 18.32
N ARG A 225 -10.63 5.07 18.65
CA ARG A 225 -10.31 6.31 19.41
C ARG A 225 -10.68 7.58 18.65
N ALA A 226 -10.54 7.58 17.34
CA ALA A 226 -10.72 8.76 16.51
C ALA A 226 -12.16 8.95 16.01
N ALA A 227 -12.92 7.86 15.85
CA ALA A 227 -14.20 7.87 15.15
C ALA A 227 -15.42 7.78 16.08
N ILE A 228 -15.25 7.34 17.34
CA ILE A 228 -16.41 7.22 18.25
C ILE A 228 -16.70 8.58 18.87
N ASP A 229 -17.91 9.08 18.61
CA ASP A 229 -18.46 10.26 19.26
C ASP A 229 -18.72 9.92 20.74
N PRO A 230 -18.06 10.55 21.71
CA PRO A 230 -18.20 10.21 23.11
C PRO A 230 -19.57 10.55 23.69
N ASP A 231 -20.27 11.53 23.11
CA ASP A 231 -21.58 12.00 23.60
C ASP A 231 -22.73 11.15 23.04
N ARG A 232 -22.60 10.71 21.78
CA ARG A 232 -23.64 9.95 21.07
C ARG A 232 -23.42 8.45 21.09
N GLY A 233 -22.18 8.00 21.31
CA GLY A 233 -21.82 6.58 21.24
C GLY A 233 -21.98 6.00 19.81
N THR A 234 -21.81 6.82 18.79
CA THR A 234 -21.91 6.45 17.36
C THR A 234 -20.62 6.79 16.62
N ALA A 235 -20.42 6.21 15.44
CA ALA A 235 -19.26 6.52 14.60
C ALA A 235 -19.66 6.75 13.14
N GLN A 236 -18.98 7.69 12.49
CA GLN A 236 -19.05 7.90 11.05
C GLN A 236 -17.63 7.83 10.47
N VAL A 237 -17.40 6.91 9.56
CA VAL A 237 -16.05 6.68 9.00
C VAL A 237 -16.08 6.69 7.49
N VAL A 238 -15.17 7.46 6.90
CA VAL A 238 -14.86 7.42 5.47
C VAL A 238 -13.47 6.84 5.29
N LEU A 239 -13.34 5.83 4.46
CA LEU A 239 -12.05 5.25 4.04
C LEU A 239 -11.75 5.74 2.63
N VAL A 240 -10.60 6.40 2.43
CA VAL A 240 -10.14 6.83 1.10
C VAL A 240 -8.88 6.04 0.76
N GLU A 241 -9.02 5.13 -0.20
CA GLU A 241 -8.02 4.13 -0.53
C GLU A 241 -7.52 4.32 -1.97
N PRO A 242 -6.19 4.34 -2.24
CA PRO A 242 -5.65 4.48 -3.60
C PRO A 242 -5.76 3.18 -4.42
N TYR A 243 -6.55 2.23 -3.99
CA TYR A 243 -6.80 0.93 -4.61
C TYR A 243 -8.32 0.64 -4.59
N LEU A 244 -8.71 -0.61 -4.85
CA LEU A 244 -10.12 -1.00 -4.99
C LEU A 244 -10.97 -0.53 -3.80
N ALA A 245 -11.98 0.26 -4.11
CA ALA A 245 -12.90 0.83 -3.13
C ALA A 245 -13.50 -0.23 -2.21
N GLY A 246 -13.51 0.07 -0.90
CA GLY A 246 -14.12 -0.80 0.10
C GLY A 246 -13.26 -1.98 0.55
N THR A 247 -12.00 -2.08 0.11
CA THR A 247 -11.07 -3.14 0.55
C THR A 247 -10.94 -3.21 2.07
N SER A 248 -10.91 -2.08 2.78
CA SER A 248 -10.80 -2.06 4.24
C SER A 248 -12.13 -1.83 4.97
N VAL A 249 -13.27 -1.75 4.27
CA VAL A 249 -14.58 -1.53 4.92
C VAL A 249 -14.91 -2.64 5.89
N ARG A 250 -14.66 -3.91 5.54
CA ARG A 250 -14.89 -5.03 6.45
C ARG A 250 -14.06 -4.91 7.74
N ALA A 251 -12.79 -4.54 7.65
CA ALA A 251 -11.93 -4.38 8.82
C ALA A 251 -12.38 -3.22 9.71
N ALA A 252 -12.89 -2.13 9.12
CA ALA A 252 -13.48 -1.02 9.84
C ALA A 252 -14.81 -1.40 10.52
N ASP A 253 -15.68 -2.17 9.84
CA ASP A 253 -16.92 -2.72 10.40
C ASP A 253 -16.64 -3.62 11.61
N GLU A 254 -15.71 -4.57 11.46
CA GLU A 254 -15.27 -5.43 12.57
C GLU A 254 -14.70 -4.62 13.73
N ALA A 255 -13.93 -3.56 13.46
CA ALA A 255 -13.40 -2.67 14.48
C ALA A 255 -14.49 -1.92 15.27
N LEU A 256 -15.62 -1.60 14.63
CA LEU A 256 -16.72 -0.83 15.20
C LEU A 256 -17.95 -1.70 15.55
N SER A 257 -17.82 -3.02 15.53
CA SER A 257 -18.94 -3.98 15.65
C SER A 257 -19.83 -3.81 16.90
N VAL A 258 -19.31 -3.17 17.95
CA VAL A 258 -20.06 -2.92 19.20
C VAL A 258 -20.63 -1.49 19.30
N VAL A 259 -20.49 -0.69 18.24
CA VAL A 259 -20.92 0.71 18.19
C VAL A 259 -21.82 0.90 16.96
N PRO A 260 -22.98 1.56 17.06
CA PRO A 260 -23.75 1.98 15.90
C PRO A 260 -22.88 2.86 14.99
N HIS A 261 -22.71 2.47 13.73
CA HIS A 261 -21.80 3.20 12.86
C HIS A 261 -22.27 3.22 11.41
N ARG A 262 -21.69 4.13 10.65
CA ARG A 262 -21.84 4.26 9.20
C ARG A 262 -20.46 4.28 8.56
N LEU A 263 -20.31 3.57 7.44
CA LEU A 263 -19.06 3.48 6.70
C LEU A 263 -19.27 3.91 5.24
N LEU A 264 -18.32 4.65 4.71
CA LEU A 264 -18.20 4.97 3.29
C LEU A 264 -16.81 4.58 2.80
N GLY A 265 -16.72 3.70 1.83
CA GLY A 265 -15.47 3.34 1.15
C GLY A 265 -15.35 4.08 -0.18
N LEU A 266 -14.36 4.94 -0.31
CA LEU A 266 -13.98 5.64 -1.53
C LEU A 266 -12.66 5.08 -2.03
N GLY A 267 -12.54 4.86 -3.33
CA GLY A 267 -11.36 4.25 -3.93
C GLY A 267 -11.58 3.99 -5.43
N VAL A 268 -10.71 3.18 -6.01
CA VAL A 268 -10.83 2.81 -7.43
C VAL A 268 -12.05 1.94 -7.64
N GLY A 269 -12.93 2.31 -8.54
CA GLY A 269 -14.11 1.54 -8.92
C GLY A 269 -13.76 0.24 -9.63
N LYS A 270 -14.71 -0.72 -9.66
CA LYS A 270 -14.56 -2.01 -10.36
C LYS A 270 -14.73 -1.91 -11.87
N GLU A 271 -14.66 -0.72 -12.42
CA GLU A 271 -14.86 -0.47 -13.85
C GLU A 271 -13.55 -0.42 -14.61
N GLU A 272 -13.47 -1.17 -15.70
CA GLU A 272 -12.42 -0.99 -16.69
C GLU A 272 -12.78 0.22 -17.58
N LEU A 273 -12.09 1.35 -17.40
CA LEU A 273 -12.39 2.59 -18.12
C LEU A 273 -12.04 2.53 -19.62
N ARG A 274 -11.33 1.50 -20.08
CA ARG A 274 -10.86 1.29 -21.47
C ARG A 274 -10.18 2.50 -22.06
N ARG A 275 -9.38 3.18 -21.25
CA ARG A 275 -8.59 4.35 -21.64
C ARG A 275 -7.16 4.24 -21.13
N TYR A 276 -6.26 4.90 -21.83
CA TYR A 276 -4.89 5.16 -21.38
C TYR A 276 -4.90 6.44 -20.53
N GLY A 277 -4.64 7.58 -21.10
CA GLY A 277 -4.74 8.89 -20.47
C GLY A 277 -3.64 9.16 -19.45
N ARG A 278 -3.97 10.05 -18.51
CA ARG A 278 -3.12 10.45 -17.39
C ARG A 278 -3.75 10.04 -16.07
N ALA A 279 -2.94 9.94 -15.01
CA ALA A 279 -3.40 9.51 -13.69
C ALA A 279 -4.54 10.38 -13.14
N GLU A 280 -4.48 11.71 -13.37
CA GLU A 280 -5.49 12.66 -12.93
C GLU A 280 -6.86 12.45 -13.63
N GLU A 281 -6.85 11.94 -14.85
CA GLU A 281 -8.08 11.61 -15.57
C GLU A 281 -8.75 10.35 -15.02
N HIS A 282 -7.95 9.42 -14.51
CA HIS A 282 -8.42 8.26 -13.77
C HIS A 282 -8.93 8.65 -12.38
N ASP A 283 -8.24 9.57 -11.68
CA ASP A 283 -8.73 10.12 -10.41
C ASP A 283 -10.13 10.72 -10.56
N ALA A 284 -10.31 11.60 -11.56
CA ALA A 284 -11.58 12.22 -11.83
C ALA A 284 -12.68 11.20 -12.18
N ALA A 285 -12.32 10.15 -12.95
CA ALA A 285 -13.28 9.11 -13.33
C ALA A 285 -13.70 8.23 -12.14
N HIS A 286 -12.81 8.01 -11.17
CA HIS A 286 -13.09 7.22 -9.97
C HIS A 286 -13.52 8.08 -8.77
N GLY A 287 -13.66 9.40 -8.94
CA GLY A 287 -14.06 10.30 -7.86
C GLY A 287 -12.99 10.49 -6.77
N LEU A 288 -11.71 10.32 -7.10
CA LEU A 288 -10.58 10.44 -6.19
C LEU A 288 -9.87 11.79 -6.26
N ASP A 289 -10.35 12.73 -7.07
CA ASP A 289 -9.93 14.12 -7.02
C ASP A 289 -10.54 14.85 -5.81
N ALA A 290 -9.92 15.95 -5.37
CA ALA A 290 -10.31 16.66 -4.16
C ALA A 290 -11.78 17.18 -4.19
N ALA A 291 -12.28 17.60 -5.35
CA ALA A 291 -13.64 18.11 -5.49
C ALA A 291 -14.68 16.99 -5.36
N SER A 292 -14.44 15.86 -5.98
CA SER A 292 -15.29 14.67 -5.90
C SER A 292 -15.29 14.08 -4.49
N LEU A 293 -14.11 13.93 -3.87
CA LEU A 293 -14.00 13.48 -2.48
C LEU A 293 -14.75 14.41 -1.52
N ARG A 294 -14.61 15.74 -1.69
CA ARG A 294 -15.34 16.72 -0.86
C ARG A 294 -16.84 16.55 -0.98
N ARG A 295 -17.37 16.43 -2.18
CA ARG A 295 -18.80 16.23 -2.44
C ARG A 295 -19.32 14.97 -1.72
N ASP A 296 -18.61 13.84 -1.91
CA ASP A 296 -19.08 12.55 -1.42
C ASP A 296 -18.93 12.42 0.10
N ILE A 297 -17.84 12.93 0.68
CA ILE A 297 -17.64 13.04 2.13
C ILE A 297 -18.72 13.94 2.75
N SER A 298 -18.94 15.13 2.19
CA SER A 298 -19.94 16.06 2.73
C SER A 298 -21.36 15.49 2.67
N ALA A 299 -21.73 14.83 1.59
CA ALA A 299 -23.03 14.18 1.44
C ALA A 299 -23.20 13.04 2.47
N PHE A 300 -22.16 12.25 2.71
CA PHE A 300 -22.19 11.18 3.72
C PHE A 300 -22.33 11.72 5.13
N LEU A 301 -21.65 12.81 5.47
CA LEU A 301 -21.71 13.41 6.81
C LEU A 301 -23.05 14.08 7.10
N ALA A 302 -23.75 14.58 6.07
CA ALA A 302 -25.02 15.26 6.20
C ALA A 302 -26.24 14.33 6.29
N SER A 303 -26.11 13.07 5.91
CA SER A 303 -27.16 12.05 5.91
C SER A 303 -27.19 11.25 7.18
#